data_a73ee2c40917f5421f3e69b4dc1c0eb7
#
_entry.id   a73ee2c40917f5421f3e69b4dc1c0eb7
#
_cell.length_a   1.000
_cell.length_b   1.000
_cell.length_c   1.000
_cell.angle_alpha   90.00
_cell.angle_beta   90.00
_cell.angle_gamma   90.00
#
_symmetry.space_group_name_H-M   'P 1'
#
loop_
_entity.id
_entity.type
_entity.pdbx_description
1 polymer ?
#
loop_
_entity_poly.entity_id
_entity_poly.type
_entity_poly.pdbx_seq_one_letter_code
_entity_poly.pdbx_strand_id
1 'polypeptide(L)'
;MLRVKSLLAAFALSSILLAQVPFTQGNLVVVRVGTGVAALTSAAQATFLDEYTTAGVLVQTVAMPTALSGSNLACTNAGTATSEGSLNISADSRFFTLAGYSAAPGTLAIAGTTSVLVPRVIARVGSDGVINTSTSINNVFSAGTVRSAVTDNGNQFFACGSNSGVQSATLGGTTSAAASSALPTNLRCLGIYQSQLYCSSASGTYLGVSSVGVGLPTTAQPITILPGFPTTTGPSSYDFFFADATTCYVADDRVSASGGGIQKWVLSGSTWALAYTLAPLATSTRYLSGTVIGGVVTLYATSTVATGNAILSVVDAGAGSPFTTVATTLANTALRGIRVLAARAAVSFSGTGSPTTVGIPTVGTTGGLPYLGNPAFTLTAGNMPAFNIGFMAIGLGLVQSVGIPVPGAPASFNLYVNPIANTVLLITDALGNATLPLGLPSTSAMAGLPLAVQVISYDGLMLDPLPLGASIAMQILLGQW
;
A
#
# COMPACT_ATOMS: atom_id res chain seq x y z
N MET A 1 29.09 -67.19 2.06
CA MET A 1 28.06 -66.28 1.48
C MET A 1 27.67 -65.21 2.50
N LEU A 2 28.29 -64.06 2.39
CA LEU A 2 28.02 -62.92 3.29
C LEU A 2 26.98 -62.00 2.60
N ARG A 3 25.82 -61.85 3.21
CA ARG A 3 24.79 -60.89 2.71
C ARG A 3 25.07 -59.50 3.30
N VAL A 4 25.49 -58.58 2.45
CA VAL A 4 25.59 -57.15 2.78
C VAL A 4 24.19 -56.58 2.72
N LYS A 5 23.67 -56.09 3.84
CA LYS A 5 22.44 -55.29 3.91
C LYS A 5 22.82 -53.84 3.68
N SER A 6 22.42 -53.29 2.55
CA SER A 6 22.53 -51.85 2.27
C SER A 6 21.51 -51.08 3.11
N LEU A 7 21.99 -50.23 4.01
CA LEU A 7 21.17 -49.29 4.77
C LEU A 7 21.03 -48.00 3.91
N LEU A 8 19.85 -47.78 3.32
CA LEU A 8 19.52 -46.51 2.69
C LEU A 8 19.16 -45.53 3.80
N ALA A 9 20.04 -44.60 4.08
CA ALA A 9 19.73 -43.46 4.93
C ALA A 9 18.92 -42.41 4.10
N ALA A 10 17.63 -42.29 4.40
CA ALA A 10 16.81 -41.22 3.87
C ALA A 10 17.20 -39.91 4.57
N PHE A 11 17.90 -39.04 3.87
CA PHE A 11 18.07 -37.66 4.30
C PHE A 11 16.72 -36.91 4.13
N ALA A 12 16.03 -36.68 5.22
CA ALA A 12 14.92 -35.72 5.25
C ALA A 12 15.51 -34.31 5.10
N LEU A 13 15.40 -33.72 3.90
CA LEU A 13 15.62 -32.28 3.73
C LEU A 13 14.50 -31.58 4.49
N SER A 14 14.79 -31.15 5.72
CA SER A 14 13.95 -30.16 6.41
C SER A 14 14.08 -28.85 5.63
N SER A 15 13.01 -28.46 4.92
CA SER A 15 12.88 -27.13 4.35
C SER A 15 12.92 -26.13 5.51
N ILE A 16 14.03 -25.42 5.65
CA ILE A 16 14.10 -24.23 6.49
C ILE A 16 13.12 -23.24 5.87
N LEU A 17 11.96 -23.05 6.48
CA LEU A 17 11.13 -21.89 6.19
C LEU A 17 11.95 -20.66 6.58
N LEU A 18 12.58 -20.03 5.61
CA LEU A 18 13.11 -18.69 5.80
C LEU A 18 11.91 -17.80 6.16
N ALA A 19 11.93 -17.21 7.35
CA ALA A 19 10.93 -16.23 7.73
C ALA A 19 10.94 -15.13 6.65
N GLN A 20 9.77 -14.84 6.07
CA GLN A 20 9.65 -13.76 5.10
C GLN A 20 9.97 -12.45 5.80
N VAL A 21 10.78 -11.61 5.16
CA VAL A 21 11.15 -10.30 5.68
C VAL A 21 10.03 -9.32 5.35
N PRO A 22 9.54 -8.52 6.32
CA PRO A 22 8.57 -7.46 6.04
C PRO A 22 9.09 -6.50 4.97
N PHE A 23 8.18 -5.99 4.14
CA PHE A 23 8.50 -4.91 3.22
C PHE A 23 8.76 -3.61 3.99
N THR A 24 9.75 -2.86 3.55
CA THR A 24 10.16 -1.60 4.19
C THR A 24 9.26 -0.44 3.74
N GLN A 25 8.73 0.30 4.70
CA GLN A 25 7.97 1.52 4.40
C GLN A 25 8.84 2.54 3.67
N GLY A 26 8.25 3.22 2.69
CA GLY A 26 8.93 4.16 1.80
C GLY A 26 9.54 3.52 0.57
N ASN A 27 9.70 2.20 0.53
CA ASN A 27 10.23 1.49 -0.62
C ASN A 27 9.17 1.26 -1.72
N LEU A 28 9.66 0.92 -2.90
CA LEU A 28 8.89 0.55 -4.07
C LEU A 28 8.76 -0.97 -4.10
N VAL A 29 7.52 -1.47 -4.24
CA VAL A 29 7.28 -2.89 -4.51
C VAL A 29 6.78 -3.02 -5.94
N VAL A 30 7.43 -3.89 -6.73
CA VAL A 30 7.20 -4.02 -8.17
C VAL A 30 7.00 -5.48 -8.54
N VAL A 31 5.99 -5.76 -9.35
CA VAL A 31 5.80 -7.08 -9.93
C VAL A 31 6.84 -7.33 -11.01
N ARG A 32 7.61 -8.41 -10.87
CA ARG A 32 8.48 -8.91 -11.93
C ARG A 32 7.96 -10.26 -12.44
N VAL A 33 7.85 -10.38 -13.76
CA VAL A 33 7.46 -11.61 -14.46
C VAL A 33 8.66 -12.19 -15.17
N GLY A 34 8.87 -13.49 -14.99
CA GLY A 34 9.99 -14.23 -15.56
C GLY A 34 11.22 -14.30 -14.66
N THR A 35 12.04 -15.31 -14.89
CA THR A 35 13.29 -15.59 -14.13
C THR A 35 14.54 -15.00 -14.77
N GLY A 36 14.45 -14.51 -16.02
CA GLY A 36 15.60 -14.05 -16.80
C GLY A 36 16.31 -15.16 -17.57
N VAL A 37 16.03 -16.42 -17.28
CA VAL A 37 16.72 -17.56 -17.92
C VAL A 37 16.29 -17.78 -19.37
N ALA A 38 14.99 -17.65 -19.64
CA ALA A 38 14.41 -17.84 -20.98
C ALA A 38 13.56 -16.64 -21.40
N ALA A 39 13.44 -16.44 -22.71
CA ALA A 39 12.58 -15.40 -23.27
C ALA A 39 11.13 -15.57 -22.78
N LEU A 40 10.47 -14.43 -22.54
CA LEU A 40 9.07 -14.42 -22.17
C LEU A 40 8.20 -14.85 -23.36
N THR A 41 7.24 -15.74 -23.08
CA THR A 41 6.28 -16.25 -24.07
C THR A 41 4.84 -16.05 -23.56
N SER A 42 3.83 -16.45 -24.30
CA SER A 42 2.43 -16.45 -23.84
C SER A 42 2.13 -17.50 -22.77
N ALA A 43 3.11 -18.34 -22.42
CA ALA A 43 2.98 -19.31 -21.33
C ALA A 43 3.02 -18.60 -19.96
N ALA A 44 2.48 -19.29 -18.95
CA ALA A 44 2.60 -18.91 -17.55
C ALA A 44 4.07 -18.76 -17.15
N GLN A 45 4.41 -17.70 -16.48
CA GLN A 45 5.75 -17.41 -15.97
C GLN A 45 5.72 -17.26 -14.45
N ALA A 46 6.81 -17.63 -13.80
CA ALA A 46 7.03 -17.30 -12.40
C ALA A 46 6.92 -15.78 -12.18
N THR A 47 6.24 -15.42 -11.12
CA THR A 47 5.98 -14.02 -10.75
C THR A 47 6.59 -13.72 -9.40
N PHE A 48 7.13 -12.53 -9.24
CA PHE A 48 7.84 -12.08 -8.05
C PHE A 48 7.38 -10.69 -7.66
N LEU A 49 7.49 -10.36 -6.38
CA LEU A 49 7.45 -8.99 -5.87
C LEU A 49 8.88 -8.62 -5.51
N ASP A 50 9.47 -7.71 -6.28
CA ASP A 50 10.79 -7.15 -6.00
C ASP A 50 10.62 -5.84 -5.23
N GLU A 51 11.33 -5.70 -4.11
CA GLU A 51 11.37 -4.48 -3.32
C GLU A 51 12.62 -3.69 -3.68
N TYR A 52 12.44 -2.42 -4.03
CA TYR A 52 13.53 -1.48 -4.30
C TYR A 52 13.44 -0.28 -3.35
N THR A 53 14.58 0.24 -2.94
CA THR A 53 14.63 1.60 -2.40
C THR A 53 14.26 2.60 -3.49
N THR A 54 13.85 3.81 -3.12
CA THR A 54 13.63 4.91 -4.09
C THR A 54 14.91 5.34 -4.82
N ALA A 55 16.08 4.94 -4.33
CA ALA A 55 17.38 5.10 -4.99
C ALA A 55 17.73 3.95 -5.96
N GLY A 56 16.86 2.95 -6.11
CA GLY A 56 17.02 1.85 -7.08
C GLY A 56 17.80 0.64 -6.59
N VAL A 57 18.07 0.54 -5.29
CA VAL A 57 18.73 -0.65 -4.72
C VAL A 57 17.68 -1.73 -4.48
N LEU A 58 17.88 -2.93 -5.05
CA LEU A 58 17.06 -4.11 -4.78
C LEU A 58 17.31 -4.56 -3.32
N VAL A 59 16.24 -4.59 -2.51
CA VAL A 59 16.28 -4.96 -1.08
C VAL A 59 15.98 -6.45 -0.92
N GLN A 60 14.89 -6.92 -1.52
CA GLN A 60 14.48 -8.32 -1.48
C GLN A 60 13.63 -8.70 -2.69
N THR A 61 13.51 -10.00 -2.91
CA THR A 61 12.61 -10.61 -3.89
C THR A 61 11.72 -11.64 -3.20
N VAL A 62 10.42 -11.45 -3.26
CA VAL A 62 9.41 -12.38 -2.74
C VAL A 62 8.81 -13.16 -3.90
N ALA A 63 9.05 -14.47 -3.95
CA ALA A 63 8.54 -15.35 -5.01
C ALA A 63 7.07 -15.69 -4.75
N MET A 64 6.20 -15.49 -5.75
CA MET A 64 4.83 -15.98 -5.69
C MET A 64 4.80 -17.50 -5.86
N PRO A 65 3.84 -18.23 -5.25
CA PRO A 65 3.72 -19.67 -5.37
C PRO A 65 3.60 -20.11 -6.84
N THR A 66 4.35 -21.13 -7.21
CA THR A 66 4.31 -21.74 -8.57
C THR A 66 3.62 -23.12 -8.59
N ALA A 67 3.21 -23.61 -7.41
CA ALA A 67 2.47 -24.85 -7.21
C ALA A 67 1.53 -24.70 -6.01
N LEU A 68 0.60 -25.65 -5.89
CA LEU A 68 -0.26 -25.76 -4.71
C LEU A 68 0.58 -26.11 -3.46
N SER A 69 0.39 -25.36 -2.38
CA SER A 69 1.01 -25.63 -1.08
C SER A 69 0.02 -25.25 0.04
N GLY A 70 -0.51 -26.24 0.73
CA GLY A 70 -1.61 -26.04 1.67
C GLY A 70 -2.84 -25.47 0.96
N SER A 71 -3.35 -24.34 1.42
CA SER A 71 -4.43 -23.59 0.76
C SER A 71 -3.94 -22.60 -0.30
N ASN A 72 -2.63 -22.39 -0.42
CA ASN A 72 -2.07 -21.46 -1.40
C ASN A 72 -1.98 -22.12 -2.78
N LEU A 73 -2.64 -21.53 -3.76
CA LEU A 73 -2.59 -21.90 -5.17
C LEU A 73 -1.38 -21.29 -5.86
N ALA A 74 -0.97 -21.86 -7.00
CA ALA A 74 -0.02 -21.16 -7.87
C ALA A 74 -0.58 -19.78 -8.27
N CYS A 75 0.31 -18.79 -8.39
CA CYS A 75 -0.04 -17.45 -8.87
C CYS A 75 1.02 -16.99 -9.88
N THR A 76 0.74 -17.23 -11.16
CA THR A 76 1.62 -16.94 -12.28
C THR A 76 0.96 -15.94 -13.23
N ASN A 77 1.75 -15.27 -14.09
CA ASN A 77 1.25 -14.37 -15.13
C ASN A 77 1.77 -14.79 -16.50
N ALA A 78 1.05 -14.43 -17.58
CA ALA A 78 1.55 -14.65 -18.93
C ALA A 78 2.80 -13.78 -19.21
N GLY A 79 3.82 -14.37 -19.82
CA GLY A 79 5.06 -13.64 -20.06
C GLY A 79 4.90 -12.44 -21.00
N THR A 80 4.11 -12.56 -22.07
CA THR A 80 3.94 -11.52 -23.09
C THR A 80 2.70 -10.64 -22.90
N ALA A 81 1.77 -11.01 -22.00
CA ALA A 81 0.58 -10.18 -21.73
C ALA A 81 0.92 -8.99 -20.85
N THR A 82 1.44 -7.93 -21.44
CA THR A 82 1.89 -6.71 -20.74
C THR A 82 0.79 -5.99 -19.96
N SER A 83 -0.47 -6.40 -20.15
CA SER A 83 -1.62 -5.86 -19.42
C SER A 83 -1.93 -6.59 -18.11
N GLU A 84 -1.22 -7.67 -17.78
CA GLU A 84 -1.36 -8.40 -16.53
C GLU A 84 -0.35 -7.94 -15.49
N GLY A 85 -0.55 -8.34 -14.23
CA GLY A 85 0.39 -8.06 -13.17
C GLY A 85 0.29 -6.65 -12.58
N SER A 86 -0.89 -6.01 -12.66
CA SER A 86 -1.14 -4.80 -11.86
C SER A 86 -0.98 -5.14 -10.38
N LEU A 87 -0.23 -4.33 -9.66
CA LEU A 87 -0.09 -4.39 -8.22
C LEU A 87 -0.96 -3.30 -7.60
N ASN A 88 -1.66 -3.62 -6.52
CA ASN A 88 -2.34 -2.63 -5.70
C ASN A 88 -1.94 -2.78 -4.23
N ILE A 89 -2.23 -1.76 -3.45
CA ILE A 89 -2.10 -1.79 -2.00
C ILE A 89 -3.49 -1.53 -1.39
N SER A 90 -3.82 -2.24 -0.31
CA SER A 90 -5.08 -2.03 0.40
C SER A 90 -5.18 -0.61 0.95
N ALA A 91 -6.41 -0.12 1.13
CA ALA A 91 -6.65 1.21 1.66
C ALA A 91 -6.00 1.44 3.04
N ASP A 92 -5.84 0.38 3.84
CA ASP A 92 -5.16 0.40 5.14
C ASP A 92 -3.63 0.11 5.05
N SER A 93 -3.07 0.00 3.84
CA SER A 93 -1.66 -0.27 3.53
C SER A 93 -1.07 -1.56 4.13
N ARG A 94 -1.91 -2.50 4.57
CA ARG A 94 -1.48 -3.77 5.15
C ARG A 94 -1.21 -4.85 4.14
N PHE A 95 -1.83 -4.77 2.94
CA PHE A 95 -1.80 -5.84 1.96
C PHE A 95 -1.54 -5.33 0.55
N PHE A 96 -0.61 -5.96 -0.15
CA PHE A 96 -0.55 -5.90 -1.60
C PHE A 96 -1.52 -6.91 -2.20
N THR A 97 -2.09 -6.57 -3.36
CA THR A 97 -2.93 -7.47 -4.15
C THR A 97 -2.44 -7.56 -5.58
N LEU A 98 -2.45 -8.79 -6.10
CA LEU A 98 -2.04 -9.15 -7.45
C LEU A 98 -2.99 -10.18 -8.01
N ALA A 99 -3.40 -10.04 -9.28
CA ALA A 99 -4.16 -11.07 -9.99
C ALA A 99 -3.23 -11.95 -10.84
N GLY A 100 -3.55 -13.24 -10.94
CA GLY A 100 -2.79 -14.20 -11.70
C GLY A 100 -3.59 -15.47 -12.04
N TYR A 101 -2.87 -16.52 -12.42
CA TYR A 101 -3.43 -17.81 -12.83
C TYR A 101 -2.98 -18.93 -11.89
N SER A 102 -3.92 -19.82 -11.53
CA SER A 102 -3.62 -21.07 -10.80
C SER A 102 -2.99 -22.10 -11.74
N ALA A 103 -1.78 -21.81 -12.21
CA ALA A 103 -1.07 -22.69 -13.15
C ALA A 103 0.44 -22.67 -12.88
N ALA A 104 1.08 -23.81 -13.12
CA ALA A 104 2.54 -23.90 -13.04
C ALA A 104 3.21 -23.10 -14.18
N PRO A 105 4.42 -22.56 -13.98
CA PRO A 105 5.22 -21.99 -15.04
C PRO A 105 5.38 -22.96 -16.22
N GLY A 106 5.31 -22.43 -17.45
CA GLY A 106 5.37 -23.23 -18.68
C GLY A 106 4.00 -23.67 -19.21
N THR A 107 2.90 -23.50 -18.47
CA THR A 107 1.54 -23.74 -18.99
C THR A 107 1.27 -22.83 -20.18
N LEU A 108 1.06 -23.43 -21.37
CA LEU A 108 0.99 -22.71 -22.64
C LEU A 108 -0.26 -21.87 -22.77
N ALA A 109 -0.15 -20.74 -23.48
CA ALA A 109 -1.27 -19.85 -23.85
C ALA A 109 -2.21 -19.52 -22.67
N ILE A 110 -1.62 -19.23 -21.52
CA ILE A 110 -2.32 -19.20 -20.21
C ILE A 110 -3.52 -18.26 -20.19
N ALA A 111 -3.45 -17.09 -20.82
CA ALA A 111 -4.56 -16.14 -20.91
C ALA A 111 -5.76 -16.68 -21.70
N GLY A 112 -5.55 -17.58 -22.66
CA GLY A 112 -6.59 -18.23 -23.46
C GLY A 112 -7.28 -19.40 -22.76
N THR A 113 -6.85 -19.81 -21.57
CA THR A 113 -7.46 -20.92 -20.83
C THR A 113 -8.84 -20.55 -20.30
N THR A 114 -9.74 -21.54 -20.18
CA THR A 114 -11.02 -21.30 -19.49
C THR A 114 -10.78 -21.19 -17.98
N SER A 115 -11.55 -20.36 -17.32
CA SER A 115 -11.43 -20.13 -15.87
C SER A 115 -11.82 -21.36 -15.04
N VAL A 116 -12.63 -22.25 -15.58
CA VAL A 116 -12.99 -23.54 -14.94
C VAL A 116 -11.77 -24.47 -14.87
N LEU A 117 -10.94 -24.52 -15.92
CA LEU A 117 -9.75 -25.38 -15.97
C LEU A 117 -8.56 -24.73 -15.26
N VAL A 118 -8.39 -23.44 -15.40
CA VAL A 118 -7.33 -22.65 -14.78
C VAL A 118 -7.98 -21.47 -14.05
N PRO A 119 -8.30 -21.62 -12.78
CA PRO A 119 -8.89 -20.53 -11.99
C PRO A 119 -8.00 -19.28 -11.98
N ARG A 120 -8.64 -18.12 -11.93
CA ARG A 120 -7.96 -16.81 -11.77
C ARG A 120 -7.74 -16.57 -10.28
N VAL A 121 -6.51 -16.38 -9.88
CA VAL A 121 -6.13 -16.21 -8.48
C VAL A 121 -6.05 -14.74 -8.14
N ILE A 122 -6.55 -14.38 -6.96
CA ILE A 122 -6.26 -13.10 -6.31
C ILE A 122 -5.30 -13.38 -5.16
N ALA A 123 -4.06 -12.93 -5.32
CA ALA A 123 -3.06 -12.99 -4.27
C ALA A 123 -3.22 -11.81 -3.33
N ARG A 124 -3.15 -12.07 -2.02
CA ARG A 124 -2.98 -11.09 -0.96
C ARG A 124 -1.63 -11.32 -0.33
N VAL A 125 -0.76 -10.32 -0.33
CA VAL A 125 0.56 -10.37 0.29
C VAL A 125 0.61 -9.31 1.37
N GLY A 126 0.83 -9.73 2.61
CA GLY A 126 0.96 -8.82 3.75
C GLY A 126 2.18 -7.92 3.62
N SER A 127 2.15 -6.75 4.24
CA SER A 127 3.35 -5.92 4.40
C SER A 127 4.44 -6.62 5.23
N ASP A 128 4.07 -7.65 5.98
CA ASP A 128 4.95 -8.60 6.68
C ASP A 128 5.56 -9.68 5.75
N GLY A 129 5.24 -9.67 4.46
CA GLY A 129 5.68 -10.63 3.45
C GLY A 129 4.83 -11.91 3.38
N VAL A 130 3.85 -12.11 4.25
CA VAL A 130 3.03 -13.34 4.27
C VAL A 130 2.12 -13.39 3.04
N ILE A 131 2.23 -14.48 2.27
CA ILE A 131 1.47 -14.70 1.04
C ILE A 131 0.22 -15.54 1.32
N ASN A 132 -0.91 -15.09 0.78
CA ASN A 132 -2.15 -15.86 0.71
C ASN A 132 -2.69 -15.82 -0.73
N THR A 133 -2.74 -16.99 -1.38
CA THR A 133 -3.28 -17.19 -2.72
C THR A 133 -4.47 -18.16 -2.73
N SER A 134 -5.19 -18.25 -1.60
CA SER A 134 -6.34 -19.15 -1.47
C SER A 134 -7.59 -18.66 -2.21
N THR A 135 -7.67 -17.38 -2.57
CA THR A 135 -8.80 -16.82 -3.32
C THR A 135 -8.64 -17.13 -4.81
N SER A 136 -9.59 -17.85 -5.39
CA SER A 136 -9.58 -18.20 -6.80
C SER A 136 -10.96 -18.04 -7.43
N ILE A 137 -11.00 -17.54 -8.65
CA ILE A 137 -12.25 -17.27 -9.37
C ILE A 137 -12.31 -18.17 -10.61
N ASN A 138 -13.32 -19.05 -10.68
CA ASN A 138 -13.46 -20.03 -11.75
C ASN A 138 -14.68 -19.77 -12.68
N ASN A 139 -15.46 -18.73 -12.40
CA ASN A 139 -16.72 -18.44 -13.11
C ASN A 139 -16.66 -17.21 -14.05
N VAL A 140 -15.51 -16.49 -14.08
CA VAL A 140 -15.32 -15.28 -14.89
C VAL A 140 -13.91 -15.19 -15.47
N PHE A 141 -13.63 -14.20 -16.31
CA PHE A 141 -12.36 -13.99 -17.02
C PHE A 141 -11.93 -15.20 -17.87
N SER A 142 -12.89 -16.01 -18.34
CA SER A 142 -12.63 -17.19 -19.18
C SER A 142 -12.14 -16.75 -20.55
N ALA A 143 -11.11 -17.43 -21.07
CA ALA A 143 -10.44 -17.11 -22.33
C ALA A 143 -10.04 -15.63 -22.46
N GLY A 144 -9.61 -15.03 -21.32
CA GLY A 144 -9.21 -13.65 -21.24
C GLY A 144 -8.19 -13.41 -20.12
N THR A 145 -7.53 -12.25 -20.17
CA THR A 145 -6.58 -11.84 -19.15
C THR A 145 -7.28 -11.38 -17.89
N VAL A 146 -6.83 -11.87 -16.72
CA VAL A 146 -7.07 -11.20 -15.43
C VAL A 146 -5.96 -10.17 -15.23
N ARG A 147 -6.31 -8.93 -14.86
CA ARG A 147 -5.34 -7.83 -14.92
C ARG A 147 -5.04 -7.18 -13.59
N SER A 148 -6.07 -6.84 -12.85
CA SER A 148 -5.95 -6.08 -11.61
C SER A 148 -6.84 -6.67 -10.52
N ALA A 149 -6.38 -6.59 -9.29
CA ALA A 149 -7.17 -6.86 -8.09
C ALA A 149 -6.87 -5.80 -7.04
N VAL A 150 -7.88 -5.40 -6.26
CA VAL A 150 -7.74 -4.42 -5.16
C VAL A 150 -8.63 -4.82 -3.99
N THR A 151 -8.25 -4.39 -2.79
CA THR A 151 -8.99 -4.59 -1.54
C THR A 151 -8.90 -3.35 -0.68
N ASP A 152 -9.86 -3.13 0.19
CA ASP A 152 -9.78 -2.11 1.25
C ASP A 152 -9.04 -2.61 2.48
N ASN A 153 -9.34 -3.85 2.91
CA ASN A 153 -8.91 -4.40 4.21
C ASN A 153 -8.39 -5.86 4.15
N GLY A 154 -8.26 -6.44 2.94
CA GLY A 154 -7.75 -7.80 2.73
C GLY A 154 -8.78 -8.92 2.85
N ASN A 155 -10.07 -8.64 3.05
CA ASN A 155 -11.12 -9.65 3.15
C ASN A 155 -12.08 -9.65 1.96
N GLN A 156 -12.42 -8.48 1.43
CA GLN A 156 -13.20 -8.30 0.23
C GLN A 156 -12.28 -7.81 -0.89
N PHE A 157 -12.34 -8.46 -2.05
CA PHE A 157 -11.55 -8.14 -3.23
C PHE A 157 -12.43 -7.71 -4.38
N PHE A 158 -11.89 -6.82 -5.21
CA PHE A 158 -12.42 -6.48 -6.52
C PHE A 158 -11.38 -6.83 -7.56
N ALA A 159 -11.80 -7.48 -8.66
CA ALA A 159 -10.91 -7.87 -9.75
C ALA A 159 -11.49 -7.45 -11.10
N CYS A 160 -10.62 -7.17 -12.08
CA CYS A 160 -11.00 -6.88 -13.46
C CYS A 160 -10.04 -7.52 -14.46
N GLY A 161 -10.45 -7.53 -15.73
CA GLY A 161 -9.67 -8.12 -16.80
C GLY A 161 -10.08 -7.63 -18.19
N SER A 162 -9.74 -8.42 -19.22
CA SER A 162 -10.09 -8.10 -20.60
C SER A 162 -11.57 -8.35 -20.94
N ASN A 163 -12.29 -9.01 -20.07
CA ASN A 163 -13.73 -9.26 -20.14
C ASN A 163 -14.32 -9.29 -18.72
N SER A 164 -15.62 -9.51 -18.60
CA SER A 164 -16.37 -9.71 -17.34
C SER A 164 -16.51 -8.46 -16.43
N GLY A 165 -16.02 -7.28 -16.84
CA GLY A 165 -16.13 -6.07 -16.02
C GLY A 165 -15.43 -6.16 -14.67
N VAL A 166 -16.02 -5.59 -13.63
CA VAL A 166 -15.52 -5.68 -12.24
C VAL A 166 -16.27 -6.78 -11.50
N GLN A 167 -15.52 -7.65 -10.88
CA GLN A 167 -15.99 -8.78 -10.09
C GLN A 167 -15.60 -8.61 -8.61
N SER A 168 -16.46 -9.04 -7.72
CA SER A 168 -16.28 -9.00 -6.27
C SER A 168 -16.13 -10.42 -5.73
N ALA A 169 -15.14 -10.67 -4.87
CA ALA A 169 -14.86 -11.98 -4.27
C ALA A 169 -14.40 -11.82 -2.82
N THR A 170 -14.68 -12.80 -1.98
CA THR A 170 -14.22 -12.83 -0.59
C THR A 170 -12.93 -13.64 -0.44
N LEU A 171 -12.17 -13.38 0.61
CA LEU A 171 -10.95 -14.13 0.94
C LEU A 171 -11.26 -15.63 1.03
N GLY A 172 -10.47 -16.47 0.31
CA GLY A 172 -10.65 -17.91 0.24
C GLY A 172 -11.84 -18.36 -0.64
N GLY A 173 -12.58 -17.43 -1.25
CA GLY A 173 -13.66 -17.75 -2.16
C GLY A 173 -13.20 -18.36 -3.47
N THR A 174 -14.07 -19.18 -4.10
CA THR A 174 -13.79 -19.84 -5.39
C THR A 174 -14.63 -19.31 -6.55
N THR A 175 -15.56 -18.42 -6.25
CA THR A 175 -16.43 -17.75 -7.21
C THR A 175 -16.49 -16.27 -6.91
N SER A 176 -16.94 -15.49 -7.89
CA SER A 176 -17.20 -14.06 -7.76
C SER A 176 -18.64 -13.71 -8.10
N ALA A 177 -19.07 -12.55 -7.62
CA ALA A 177 -20.29 -11.86 -8.03
C ALA A 177 -19.93 -10.61 -8.84
N ALA A 178 -20.79 -10.22 -9.78
CA ALA A 178 -20.59 -8.99 -10.52
C ALA A 178 -20.72 -7.77 -9.60
N ALA A 179 -19.69 -6.94 -9.56
CA ALA A 179 -19.70 -5.62 -8.91
C ALA A 179 -20.06 -4.51 -9.90
N SER A 180 -19.85 -4.75 -11.21
CA SER A 180 -20.29 -3.85 -12.27
C SER A 180 -21.36 -4.48 -13.14
N SER A 181 -22.31 -3.65 -13.63
CA SER A 181 -23.29 -4.00 -14.63
C SER A 181 -22.77 -3.63 -16.03
N ALA A 182 -23.28 -4.32 -17.07
CA ALA A 182 -23.07 -3.99 -18.49
C ALA A 182 -21.61 -3.62 -18.86
N LEU A 183 -21.44 -2.47 -19.54
CA LEU A 183 -20.17 -1.99 -20.09
C LEU A 183 -19.48 -0.97 -19.17
N PRO A 184 -18.16 -0.80 -19.29
CA PRO A 184 -17.23 -1.60 -20.11
C PRO A 184 -16.86 -2.92 -19.43
N THR A 185 -16.69 -3.98 -20.22
CA THR A 185 -16.22 -5.27 -19.70
C THR A 185 -14.69 -5.41 -19.77
N ASN A 186 -14.05 -4.64 -20.66
CA ASN A 186 -12.60 -4.62 -20.88
C ASN A 186 -11.98 -3.48 -20.06
N LEU A 187 -11.40 -3.84 -18.92
CA LEU A 187 -10.81 -2.91 -17.97
C LEU A 187 -9.31 -3.18 -17.79
N ARG A 188 -8.57 -2.19 -17.31
CA ARG A 188 -7.13 -2.29 -17.16
C ARG A 188 -6.69 -2.37 -15.70
N CYS A 189 -6.88 -1.31 -14.92
CA CYS A 189 -6.52 -1.27 -13.51
C CYS A 189 -7.72 -0.87 -12.64
N LEU A 190 -7.67 -1.30 -11.39
CA LEU A 190 -8.57 -0.90 -10.32
C LEU A 190 -7.79 -0.09 -9.28
N GLY A 191 -8.49 0.78 -8.57
CA GLY A 191 -7.96 1.50 -7.42
C GLY A 191 -9.08 1.87 -6.46
N ILE A 192 -8.78 1.98 -5.17
CA ILE A 192 -9.68 2.51 -4.16
C ILE A 192 -9.10 3.85 -3.67
N TYR A 193 -9.90 4.90 -3.75
CA TYR A 193 -9.56 6.21 -3.23
C TYR A 193 -10.75 6.76 -2.44
N GLN A 194 -10.50 7.20 -1.20
CA GLN A 194 -11.55 7.71 -0.29
C GLN A 194 -12.79 6.81 -0.20
N SER A 195 -12.57 5.50 -0.02
CA SER A 195 -13.62 4.47 0.06
C SER A 195 -14.50 4.33 -1.19
N GLN A 196 -14.07 4.86 -2.34
CA GLN A 196 -14.72 4.71 -3.63
C GLN A 196 -13.85 3.84 -4.55
N LEU A 197 -14.49 2.86 -5.21
CA LEU A 197 -13.85 2.02 -6.22
C LEU A 197 -13.81 2.71 -7.58
N TYR A 198 -12.64 2.75 -8.18
CA TYR A 198 -12.41 3.27 -9.53
C TYR A 198 -11.79 2.21 -10.42
N CYS A 199 -12.00 2.37 -11.73
CA CYS A 199 -11.34 1.58 -12.75
C CYS A 199 -10.84 2.46 -13.90
N SER A 200 -9.84 1.95 -14.64
CA SER A 200 -9.38 2.55 -15.88
C SER A 200 -9.72 1.68 -17.08
N SER A 201 -9.92 2.32 -18.21
CA SER A 201 -10.17 1.66 -19.50
C SER A 201 -9.65 2.52 -20.66
N ALA A 202 -9.40 1.88 -21.80
CA ALA A 202 -9.20 2.51 -23.10
C ALA A 202 -10.08 1.82 -24.14
N SER A 203 -11.32 1.47 -23.76
CA SER A 203 -12.24 0.69 -24.59
C SER A 203 -13.57 1.42 -24.78
N GLY A 204 -14.03 1.49 -26.02
CA GLY A 204 -15.29 2.15 -26.37
C GLY A 204 -15.30 3.63 -25.99
N THR A 205 -16.34 4.03 -25.25
CA THR A 205 -16.51 5.41 -24.75
C THR A 205 -15.92 5.63 -23.36
N TYR A 206 -15.10 4.70 -22.84
CA TYR A 206 -14.46 4.77 -21.52
C TYR A 206 -12.95 4.91 -21.67
N LEU A 207 -12.49 6.11 -22.06
CA LEU A 207 -11.08 6.37 -22.36
C LEU A 207 -10.38 7.12 -21.21
N GLY A 208 -10.48 6.56 -20.02
CA GLY A 208 -9.94 7.22 -18.81
C GLY A 208 -10.25 6.48 -17.54
N VAL A 209 -10.44 7.24 -16.47
CA VAL A 209 -10.83 6.76 -15.15
C VAL A 209 -12.34 6.85 -15.00
N SER A 210 -12.93 5.83 -14.42
CA SER A 210 -14.36 5.71 -14.16
C SER A 210 -14.61 5.31 -12.71
N SER A 211 -15.71 5.77 -12.12
CA SER A 211 -16.21 5.23 -10.86
C SER A 211 -16.97 3.92 -11.12
N VAL A 212 -16.91 2.99 -10.16
CA VAL A 212 -17.69 1.75 -10.17
C VAL A 212 -18.79 1.88 -9.13
N GLY A 213 -19.99 2.23 -9.56
CA GLY A 213 -21.10 2.51 -8.64
C GLY A 213 -20.77 3.54 -7.57
N VAL A 214 -21.28 3.32 -6.37
CA VAL A 214 -21.04 4.13 -5.18
C VAL A 214 -20.31 3.28 -4.13
N GLY A 215 -19.23 3.82 -3.58
CA GLY A 215 -18.43 3.16 -2.54
C GLY A 215 -17.70 1.91 -3.06
N LEU A 216 -17.87 0.79 -2.39
CA LEU A 216 -17.28 -0.51 -2.68
C LEU A 216 -18.39 -1.54 -2.99
N PRO A 217 -18.96 -1.56 -4.19
CA PRO A 217 -20.16 -2.34 -4.50
C PRO A 217 -19.85 -3.84 -4.57
N THR A 218 -20.66 -4.65 -3.88
CA THR A 218 -20.62 -6.12 -3.96
C THR A 218 -21.75 -6.68 -4.84
N THR A 219 -22.60 -5.80 -5.36
CA THR A 219 -23.67 -6.10 -6.33
C THR A 219 -23.49 -5.21 -7.54
N ALA A 220 -23.99 -5.68 -8.69
CA ALA A 220 -23.78 -5.02 -9.97
C ALA A 220 -24.30 -3.57 -10.00
N GLN A 221 -23.41 -2.62 -10.19
CA GLN A 221 -23.69 -1.19 -10.37
C GLN A 221 -23.07 -0.65 -11.67
N PRO A 222 -23.55 0.48 -12.21
CA PRO A 222 -22.99 1.03 -13.44
C PRO A 222 -21.56 1.53 -13.26
N ILE A 223 -20.74 1.39 -14.30
CA ILE A 223 -19.48 2.09 -14.43
C ILE A 223 -19.75 3.44 -15.11
N THR A 224 -19.30 4.52 -14.49
CA THR A 224 -19.50 5.88 -15.02
C THR A 224 -18.15 6.56 -15.20
N ILE A 225 -17.84 6.96 -16.45
CA ILE A 225 -16.61 7.69 -16.73
C ILE A 225 -16.64 9.03 -15.97
N LEU A 226 -15.52 9.42 -15.37
CA LEU A 226 -15.43 10.70 -14.67
C LEU A 226 -15.66 11.85 -15.68
N PRO A 227 -16.52 12.84 -15.37
CA PRO A 227 -16.85 13.91 -16.29
C PRO A 227 -15.60 14.66 -16.78
N GLY A 228 -15.46 14.85 -18.08
CA GLY A 228 -14.32 15.50 -18.72
C GLY A 228 -13.28 14.55 -19.31
N PHE A 229 -13.25 13.28 -18.91
CA PHE A 229 -12.43 12.30 -19.61
C PHE A 229 -13.01 12.00 -21.01
N PRO A 230 -12.14 11.71 -22.02
CA PRO A 230 -12.55 11.50 -23.40
C PRO A 230 -13.47 10.28 -23.58
N THR A 231 -14.40 10.41 -24.53
CA THR A 231 -15.37 9.35 -24.86
C THR A 231 -15.33 8.89 -26.32
N THR A 232 -14.56 9.56 -27.19
CA THR A 232 -14.50 9.25 -28.63
C THR A 232 -13.09 8.89 -29.10
N THR A 233 -12.14 9.77 -28.86
CA THR A 233 -10.72 9.59 -29.16
C THR A 233 -9.91 10.06 -27.97
N GLY A 234 -8.82 9.42 -27.68
CA GLY A 234 -8.07 9.86 -26.50
C GLY A 234 -6.97 8.94 -26.06
N PRO A 235 -6.62 9.03 -24.77
CA PRO A 235 -5.53 8.29 -24.17
C PRO A 235 -5.75 6.79 -24.20
N SER A 236 -4.66 6.04 -24.18
CA SER A 236 -4.65 4.63 -23.84
C SER A 236 -4.41 4.50 -22.34
N SER A 237 -5.40 4.93 -21.55
CA SER A 237 -5.31 5.00 -20.09
C SER A 237 -5.05 3.64 -19.47
N TYR A 238 -4.10 3.60 -18.55
CA TYR A 238 -3.67 2.37 -17.90
C TYR A 238 -3.84 2.44 -16.40
N ASP A 239 -2.80 2.65 -15.62
CA ASP A 239 -2.88 2.80 -14.16
C ASP A 239 -3.08 4.27 -13.79
N PHE A 240 -3.56 4.53 -12.58
CA PHE A 240 -3.86 5.87 -12.13
C PHE A 240 -3.55 6.06 -10.64
N PHE A 241 -3.33 7.32 -10.27
CA PHE A 241 -3.01 7.74 -8.91
C PHE A 241 -3.72 9.06 -8.60
N PHE A 242 -4.58 9.08 -7.58
CA PHE A 242 -5.14 10.32 -7.03
C PHE A 242 -4.17 10.90 -6.03
N ALA A 243 -3.64 12.09 -6.33
CA ALA A 243 -2.79 12.82 -5.40
C ALA A 243 -3.62 13.51 -4.30
N ASP A 244 -4.80 13.98 -4.68
CA ASP A 244 -5.83 14.53 -3.80
C ASP A 244 -7.22 14.42 -4.48
N ALA A 245 -8.26 14.99 -3.87
CA ALA A 245 -9.62 14.93 -4.39
C ALA A 245 -9.81 15.68 -5.74
N THR A 246 -8.87 16.52 -6.11
CA THR A 246 -8.93 17.37 -7.30
C THR A 246 -7.81 17.12 -8.31
N THR A 247 -6.87 16.23 -8.00
CA THR A 247 -5.71 15.93 -8.84
C THR A 247 -5.56 14.43 -9.04
N CYS A 248 -5.63 13.98 -10.30
CA CYS A 248 -5.45 12.58 -10.71
C CYS A 248 -4.37 12.48 -11.78
N TYR A 249 -3.45 11.53 -11.62
CA TYR A 249 -2.45 11.17 -12.62
C TYR A 249 -2.84 9.86 -13.28
N VAL A 250 -2.71 9.78 -14.61
CA VAL A 250 -3.08 8.60 -15.40
C VAL A 250 -1.91 8.23 -16.31
N ALA A 251 -1.41 7.01 -16.21
CA ALA A 251 -0.44 6.48 -17.15
C ALA A 251 -1.12 6.22 -18.51
N ASP A 252 -0.52 6.72 -19.58
CA ASP A 252 -0.93 6.52 -20.97
C ASP A 252 0.16 5.76 -21.70
N ASP A 253 -0.12 4.52 -22.12
CA ASP A 253 0.89 3.63 -22.68
C ASP A 253 1.17 3.84 -24.17
N ARG A 254 0.58 4.85 -24.81
CA ARG A 254 0.96 5.28 -26.15
C ARG A 254 2.39 5.80 -26.15
N VAL A 255 3.04 5.79 -27.32
CA VAL A 255 4.35 6.43 -27.47
C VAL A 255 4.25 7.93 -27.15
N SER A 256 5.31 8.52 -26.61
CA SER A 256 5.32 9.94 -26.20
C SER A 256 4.96 10.89 -27.34
N ALA A 257 5.38 10.60 -28.59
CA ALA A 257 5.02 11.37 -29.79
C ALA A 257 3.51 11.36 -30.09
N SER A 258 2.76 10.41 -29.52
CA SER A 258 1.30 10.30 -29.66
C SER A 258 0.56 10.73 -28.38
N GLY A 259 1.23 11.45 -27.49
CA GLY A 259 0.67 11.94 -26.24
C GLY A 259 0.75 10.97 -25.04
N GLY A 260 1.55 9.91 -25.16
CA GLY A 260 1.81 8.97 -24.06
C GLY A 260 2.73 9.53 -22.98
N GLY A 261 2.66 8.95 -21.78
CA GLY A 261 3.36 9.38 -20.60
C GLY A 261 2.47 9.35 -19.38
N ILE A 262 2.67 10.25 -18.41
CA ILE A 262 1.80 10.41 -17.26
C ILE A 262 0.99 11.69 -17.40
N GLN A 263 -0.31 11.57 -17.60
CA GLN A 263 -1.23 12.68 -17.76
C GLN A 263 -1.65 13.20 -16.39
N LYS A 264 -1.56 14.52 -16.16
CA LYS A 264 -2.13 15.18 -14.99
C LYS A 264 -3.50 15.73 -15.33
N TRP A 265 -4.50 15.27 -14.60
CA TRP A 265 -5.88 15.71 -14.68
C TRP A 265 -6.24 16.52 -13.44
N VAL A 266 -6.92 17.62 -13.62
CA VAL A 266 -7.34 18.52 -12.52
C VAL A 266 -8.86 18.70 -12.57
N LEU A 267 -9.50 18.55 -11.43
CA LEU A 267 -10.93 18.77 -11.26
C LEU A 267 -11.22 20.25 -11.05
N SER A 268 -12.06 20.82 -11.90
CA SER A 268 -12.58 22.19 -11.76
C SER A 268 -14.10 22.13 -11.72
N GLY A 269 -14.70 22.51 -10.60
CA GLY A 269 -16.12 22.27 -10.36
C GLY A 269 -16.43 20.77 -10.33
N SER A 270 -17.14 20.28 -11.32
CA SER A 270 -17.48 18.86 -11.47
C SER A 270 -16.81 18.17 -12.67
N THR A 271 -15.88 18.86 -13.36
CA THR A 271 -15.33 18.38 -14.63
C THR A 271 -13.80 18.27 -14.54
N TRP A 272 -13.27 17.11 -14.91
CA TRP A 272 -11.83 16.87 -15.03
C TRP A 272 -11.30 17.44 -16.34
N ALA A 273 -10.17 18.09 -16.29
CA ALA A 273 -9.47 18.64 -17.46
C ALA A 273 -8.01 18.17 -17.47
N LEU A 274 -7.52 17.79 -18.63
CA LEU A 274 -6.10 17.49 -18.82
C LEU A 274 -5.29 18.79 -18.70
N ALA A 275 -4.46 18.87 -17.67
CA ALA A 275 -3.57 20.00 -17.46
C ALA A 275 -2.34 19.91 -18.36
N TYR A 276 -1.66 18.77 -18.33
CA TYR A 276 -0.49 18.45 -19.18
C TYR A 276 -0.14 16.96 -19.08
N THR A 277 0.81 16.54 -19.92
CA THR A 277 1.41 15.20 -19.87
C THR A 277 2.90 15.32 -19.53
N LEU A 278 3.34 14.55 -18.53
CA LEU A 278 4.74 14.30 -18.23
C LEU A 278 5.22 13.17 -19.16
N ALA A 279 6.13 13.46 -20.09
CA ALA A 279 6.53 12.52 -21.12
C ALA A 279 8.00 12.10 -20.96
N PRO A 280 8.30 10.81 -20.71
CA PRO A 280 9.67 10.32 -20.75
C PRO A 280 10.20 10.33 -22.19
N LEU A 281 11.49 10.64 -22.36
CA LEU A 281 12.07 10.92 -23.68
C LEU A 281 12.05 9.73 -24.67
N ALA A 282 12.22 8.49 -24.19
CA ALA A 282 12.45 7.34 -25.07
C ALA A 282 11.35 6.26 -25.03
N THR A 283 10.47 6.28 -24.02
CA THR A 283 9.44 5.25 -23.78
C THR A 283 8.17 5.92 -23.30
N SER A 284 7.15 5.14 -23.00
CA SER A 284 5.99 5.61 -22.27
C SER A 284 5.87 4.87 -20.92
N THR A 285 4.78 5.08 -20.22
CA THR A 285 4.53 4.53 -18.88
C THR A 285 3.26 3.68 -18.88
N ARG A 286 3.23 2.62 -18.06
CA ARG A 286 2.07 1.72 -18.02
C ARG A 286 1.48 1.62 -16.63
N TYR A 287 2.24 1.18 -15.63
CA TYR A 287 1.79 1.11 -14.25
C TYR A 287 2.36 2.28 -13.46
N LEU A 288 1.58 2.78 -12.52
CA LEU A 288 1.81 4.06 -11.86
C LEU A 288 1.56 3.96 -10.35
N SER A 289 2.41 4.57 -9.59
CA SER A 289 2.23 4.86 -8.17
C SER A 289 2.74 6.27 -7.88
N GLY A 290 2.37 6.82 -6.75
CA GLY A 290 2.85 8.14 -6.36
C GLY A 290 2.85 8.35 -4.85
N THR A 291 3.53 9.41 -4.45
CA THR A 291 3.52 9.94 -3.08
C THR A 291 3.29 11.44 -3.13
N VAL A 292 2.61 11.95 -2.11
CA VAL A 292 2.43 13.39 -1.91
C VAL A 292 3.00 13.75 -0.55
N ILE A 293 4.04 14.57 -0.55
CA ILE A 293 4.72 14.98 0.67
C ILE A 293 4.90 16.50 0.64
N GLY A 294 4.26 17.19 1.58
CA GLY A 294 4.31 18.64 1.62
C GLY A 294 3.80 19.33 0.35
N GLY A 295 2.81 18.74 -0.31
CA GLY A 295 2.27 19.25 -1.57
C GLY A 295 3.12 18.90 -2.80
N VAL A 296 4.29 18.28 -2.62
CA VAL A 296 5.14 17.82 -3.73
C VAL A 296 4.73 16.40 -4.12
N VAL A 297 4.37 16.21 -5.39
CA VAL A 297 4.02 14.90 -5.94
C VAL A 297 5.25 14.27 -6.58
N THR A 298 5.59 13.06 -6.12
CA THR A 298 6.59 12.21 -6.76
C THR A 298 5.90 10.98 -7.33
N LEU A 299 6.06 10.72 -8.62
CA LEU A 299 5.45 9.61 -9.33
C LEU A 299 6.51 8.56 -9.67
N TYR A 300 6.11 7.31 -9.60
CA TYR A 300 6.91 6.14 -10.01
C TYR A 300 6.10 5.32 -11.01
N ALA A 301 6.73 4.95 -12.10
CA ALA A 301 6.06 4.20 -13.17
C ALA A 301 6.97 3.12 -13.75
N THR A 302 6.38 2.08 -14.33
CA THR A 302 7.12 1.13 -15.16
C THR A 302 7.03 1.54 -16.62
N SER A 303 8.17 1.47 -17.35
CA SER A 303 8.23 1.82 -18.77
C SER A 303 7.53 0.75 -19.62
N THR A 304 7.11 1.14 -20.84
CA THR A 304 6.33 0.28 -21.76
C THR A 304 7.15 -0.75 -22.53
N VAL A 305 8.49 -0.76 -22.40
CA VAL A 305 9.35 -1.77 -23.01
C VAL A 305 8.92 -3.17 -22.54
N ALA A 306 8.85 -4.12 -23.46
CA ALA A 306 8.25 -5.43 -23.18
C ALA A 306 9.06 -6.30 -22.22
N THR A 307 10.40 -6.23 -22.31
CA THR A 307 11.35 -6.95 -21.42
C THR A 307 12.58 -6.08 -21.18
N GLY A 308 13.26 -6.28 -20.06
CA GLY A 308 14.39 -5.41 -19.69
C GLY A 308 13.95 -3.96 -19.47
N ASN A 309 12.70 -3.76 -19.04
CA ASN A 309 12.13 -2.44 -18.84
C ASN A 309 12.57 -1.82 -17.51
N ALA A 310 12.21 -0.56 -17.29
CA ALA A 310 12.70 0.23 -16.17
C ALA A 310 11.59 0.69 -15.22
N ILE A 311 11.98 0.96 -13.98
CA ILE A 311 11.28 1.85 -13.07
C ILE A 311 11.73 3.27 -13.35
N LEU A 312 10.80 4.15 -13.61
CA LEU A 312 11.01 5.58 -13.83
C LEU A 312 10.44 6.36 -12.65
N SER A 313 11.08 7.47 -12.29
CA SER A 313 10.53 8.44 -11.34
C SER A 313 10.50 9.83 -11.94
N VAL A 314 9.55 10.65 -11.50
CA VAL A 314 9.45 12.07 -11.83
C VAL A 314 8.83 12.82 -10.65
N VAL A 315 9.42 13.97 -10.31
CA VAL A 315 8.81 14.95 -9.40
C VAL A 315 8.01 15.92 -10.26
N ASP A 316 6.73 16.06 -9.98
CA ASP A 316 5.87 16.97 -10.75
C ASP A 316 6.11 18.43 -10.37
N ALA A 317 6.90 19.10 -11.20
CA ALA A 317 7.14 20.55 -11.17
C ALA A 317 6.57 21.24 -12.42
N GLY A 318 5.70 20.56 -13.20
CA GLY A 318 5.12 21.04 -14.45
C GLY A 318 5.44 20.14 -15.65
N ALA A 319 4.91 20.45 -16.82
CA ALA A 319 4.96 19.62 -18.03
C ALA A 319 6.39 19.20 -18.47
N GLY A 320 7.39 20.00 -18.16
CA GLY A 320 8.80 19.75 -18.50
C GLY A 320 9.58 18.98 -17.44
N SER A 321 8.94 18.43 -16.43
CA SER A 321 9.65 17.71 -15.35
C SER A 321 10.44 16.52 -15.87
N PRO A 322 11.74 16.40 -15.52
CA PRO A 322 12.59 15.34 -16.01
C PRO A 322 12.31 14.00 -15.34
N PHE A 323 12.33 12.94 -16.14
CA PHE A 323 12.29 11.57 -15.62
C PHE A 323 13.69 11.07 -15.26
N THR A 324 13.77 10.31 -14.19
CA THR A 324 14.96 9.60 -13.76
C THR A 324 14.70 8.09 -13.81
N THR A 325 15.66 7.31 -14.33
CA THR A 325 15.61 5.86 -14.21
C THR A 325 16.06 5.44 -12.83
N VAL A 326 15.17 4.82 -12.08
CA VAL A 326 15.42 4.30 -10.72
C VAL A 326 16.13 2.95 -10.79
N ALA A 327 15.62 2.03 -11.58
CA ALA A 327 16.20 0.70 -11.79
C ALA A 327 15.79 0.15 -13.14
N THR A 328 16.59 -0.78 -13.67
CA THR A 328 16.28 -1.54 -14.88
C THR A 328 16.34 -3.02 -14.57
N THR A 329 15.35 -3.78 -15.03
CA THR A 329 15.33 -5.24 -14.83
C THR A 329 16.21 -5.97 -15.83
N LEU A 330 16.49 -7.24 -15.56
CA LEU A 330 17.27 -8.10 -16.43
C LEU A 330 16.55 -8.39 -17.76
N ALA A 331 17.29 -8.73 -18.79
CA ALA A 331 16.74 -9.29 -20.03
C ALA A 331 15.87 -10.50 -19.72
N ASN A 332 14.87 -10.78 -20.56
CA ASN A 332 13.91 -11.88 -20.38
C ASN A 332 13.08 -11.78 -19.10
N THR A 333 13.03 -10.62 -18.47
CA THR A 333 12.07 -10.31 -17.38
C THR A 333 11.32 -9.03 -17.70
N ALA A 334 10.15 -8.84 -17.09
CA ALA A 334 9.35 -7.64 -17.26
C ALA A 334 8.85 -7.13 -15.90
N LEU A 335 9.13 -5.87 -15.59
CA LEU A 335 8.50 -5.14 -14.49
C LEU A 335 7.10 -4.70 -14.92
N ARG A 336 6.13 -4.85 -14.01
CA ARG A 336 4.73 -4.50 -14.25
C ARG A 336 4.20 -3.59 -13.14
N GLY A 337 3.12 -3.97 -12.47
CA GLY A 337 2.52 -3.18 -11.40
C GLY A 337 3.54 -2.71 -10.37
N ILE A 338 3.42 -1.47 -9.96
CA ILE A 338 4.30 -0.81 -8.98
C ILE A 338 3.48 -0.11 -7.93
N ARG A 339 3.87 -0.22 -6.66
CA ARG A 339 3.31 0.58 -5.56
C ARG A 339 4.41 1.02 -4.61
N VAL A 340 4.26 2.24 -4.10
CA VAL A 340 5.02 2.71 -2.94
C VAL A 340 4.34 2.18 -1.69
N LEU A 341 5.07 1.53 -0.80
CA LEU A 341 4.58 1.21 0.54
C LEU A 341 4.73 2.45 1.42
N ALA A 342 3.77 3.35 1.31
CA ALA A 342 3.78 4.58 2.07
C ALA A 342 3.68 4.29 3.58
N ALA A 343 4.51 4.98 4.37
CA ALA A 343 4.32 5.04 5.81
C ALA A 343 3.03 5.82 6.09
N ARG A 344 2.01 5.18 6.63
CA ARG A 344 0.78 5.86 7.02
C ARG A 344 0.90 6.47 8.39
N ALA A 345 0.33 7.66 8.52
CA ALA A 345 0.16 8.30 9.81
C ALA A 345 -0.74 7.45 10.71
N ALA A 346 -0.28 7.16 11.92
CA ALA A 346 -1.03 6.35 12.89
C ALA A 346 -0.78 6.80 14.33
N VAL A 347 -1.76 6.54 15.17
CA VAL A 347 -1.65 6.68 16.63
C VAL A 347 -2.13 5.37 17.27
N SER A 348 -1.38 4.87 18.22
CA SER A 348 -1.76 3.71 19.03
C SER A 348 -1.35 3.92 20.48
N PHE A 349 -1.92 3.12 21.37
CA PHE A 349 -1.73 3.26 22.82
C PHE A 349 -1.28 1.94 23.44
N SER A 350 -0.41 2.02 24.45
CA SER A 350 0.07 0.84 25.18
C SER A 350 0.52 1.20 26.58
N GLY A 351 0.77 0.17 27.40
CA GLY A 351 1.17 0.33 28.79
C GLY A 351 0.01 0.57 29.75
N THR A 352 0.34 0.88 31.00
CA THR A 352 -0.63 1.16 32.07
C THR A 352 -0.37 2.56 32.63
N GLY A 353 -1.44 3.27 32.96
CA GLY A 353 -1.34 4.56 33.63
C GLY A 353 -1.20 4.42 35.13
N SER A 354 -0.67 5.46 35.78
CA SER A 354 -0.59 5.61 37.22
C SER A 354 -1.48 6.77 37.69
N PRO A 355 -2.40 6.57 38.64
CA PRO A 355 -3.35 7.58 39.04
C PRO A 355 -2.68 8.72 39.83
N THR A 356 -3.26 9.91 39.72
CA THR A 356 -3.19 11.01 40.65
C THR A 356 -4.37 10.96 41.61
N THR A 357 -4.56 11.95 42.47
CA THR A 357 -5.76 12.06 43.33
C THR A 357 -7.05 12.29 42.54
N VAL A 358 -6.95 12.77 41.28
CA VAL A 358 -8.12 13.00 40.40
C VAL A 358 -8.33 11.88 39.40
N GLY A 359 -7.43 10.88 39.33
CA GLY A 359 -7.51 9.74 38.43
C GLY A 359 -6.26 9.56 37.55
N ILE A 360 -6.35 8.66 36.57
CA ILE A 360 -5.24 8.40 35.65
C ILE A 360 -5.20 9.51 34.60
N PRO A 361 -4.05 10.23 34.45
CA PRO A 361 -3.86 11.21 33.39
C PRO A 361 -4.09 10.59 32.00
N THR A 362 -4.58 11.37 31.06
CA THR A 362 -4.81 10.94 29.68
C THR A 362 -3.85 11.61 28.72
N VAL A 363 -3.52 10.91 27.64
CA VAL A 363 -2.77 11.43 26.48
C VAL A 363 -3.57 11.19 25.22
N GLY A 364 -3.58 12.12 24.30
CA GLY A 364 -4.33 12.01 23.05
C GLY A 364 -3.86 12.99 21.99
N THR A 365 -4.61 13.05 20.90
CA THR A 365 -4.36 13.99 19.80
C THR A 365 -5.64 14.67 19.33
N THR A 366 -5.50 15.88 18.76
CA THR A 366 -6.54 16.60 18.03
C THR A 366 -5.95 17.19 16.74
N GLY A 367 -6.78 17.71 15.85
CA GLY A 367 -6.33 18.30 14.58
C GLY A 367 -6.00 17.26 13.50
N GLY A 368 -6.50 16.02 13.63
CA GLY A 368 -6.37 14.95 12.64
C GLY A 368 -5.23 13.98 12.95
N LEU A 369 -4.89 13.14 11.96
CA LEU A 369 -3.80 12.16 12.06
C LEU A 369 -2.42 12.82 11.94
N PRO A 370 -1.34 12.16 12.42
CA PRO A 370 0.03 12.68 12.37
C PRO A 370 0.67 12.56 10.98
N TYR A 371 -0.01 13.06 9.92
CA TYR A 371 0.57 13.08 8.58
C TYR A 371 1.55 14.25 8.40
N LEU A 372 2.57 14.01 7.61
CA LEU A 372 3.58 15.01 7.29
C LEU A 372 2.94 16.23 6.60
N GLY A 373 3.25 17.41 7.09
CA GLY A 373 2.64 18.65 6.62
C GLY A 373 1.30 18.98 7.30
N ASN A 374 0.88 18.26 8.35
CA ASN A 374 -0.31 18.63 9.11
C ASN A 374 0.00 19.77 10.10
N PRO A 375 -0.41 21.04 9.84
CA PRO A 375 -0.12 22.16 10.72
C PRO A 375 -1.05 22.18 11.96
N ALA A 376 -2.17 21.46 11.91
CA ALA A 376 -3.18 21.45 12.98
C ALA A 376 -2.96 20.33 14.01
N PHE A 377 -2.00 19.43 13.75
CA PHE A 377 -1.75 18.30 14.66
C PHE A 377 -1.33 18.80 16.05
N THR A 378 -2.06 18.36 17.08
CA THR A 378 -1.91 18.83 18.45
C THR A 378 -1.94 17.64 19.39
N LEU A 379 -1.01 17.57 20.32
CA LEU A 379 -1.02 16.63 21.42
C LEU A 379 -1.88 17.18 22.57
N THR A 380 -2.63 16.29 23.23
CA THR A 380 -3.50 16.64 24.34
C THR A 380 -3.14 15.88 25.60
N ALA A 381 -3.27 16.53 26.74
CA ALA A 381 -3.21 15.94 28.06
C ALA A 381 -4.51 16.26 28.79
N GLY A 382 -4.99 15.36 29.63
CA GLY A 382 -6.20 15.58 30.41
C GLY A 382 -6.25 14.72 31.67
N ASN A 383 -7.32 14.91 32.44
CA ASN A 383 -7.54 14.25 33.71
C ASN A 383 -6.37 14.40 34.68
N MET A 384 -5.82 15.61 34.74
CA MET A 384 -4.78 16.03 35.66
C MET A 384 -5.36 16.99 36.72
N PRO A 385 -4.70 17.24 37.85
CA PRO A 385 -5.15 18.28 38.77
C PRO A 385 -5.29 19.62 38.07
N ALA A 386 -6.35 20.36 38.39
CA ALA A 386 -6.62 21.69 37.81
C ALA A 386 -5.57 22.72 38.23
N PHE A 387 -5.26 23.65 37.32
CA PHE A 387 -4.27 24.72 37.55
C PHE A 387 -2.92 24.23 38.07
N ASN A 388 -2.49 23.08 37.61
CA ASN A 388 -1.29 22.38 38.07
C ASN A 388 -0.27 22.19 36.94
N ILE A 389 0.88 21.66 37.31
CA ILE A 389 1.97 21.38 36.36
C ILE A 389 2.00 19.89 36.00
N GLY A 390 2.41 19.65 34.77
CA GLY A 390 2.74 18.32 34.25
C GLY A 390 3.82 18.41 33.21
N PHE A 391 4.19 17.28 32.68
CA PHE A 391 5.20 17.17 31.64
C PHE A 391 4.72 16.22 30.53
N MET A 392 4.99 16.59 29.29
CA MET A 392 4.87 15.68 28.18
C MET A 392 6.26 15.18 27.78
N ALA A 393 6.53 13.92 28.08
CA ALA A 393 7.75 13.24 27.67
C ALA A 393 7.59 12.78 26.22
N ILE A 394 8.53 13.15 25.36
CA ILE A 394 8.54 12.78 23.94
C ILE A 394 9.86 12.07 23.65
N GLY A 395 9.81 10.87 23.10
CA GLY A 395 10.95 10.07 22.67
C GLY A 395 10.95 9.83 21.17
N LEU A 396 12.13 9.70 20.59
CA LEU A 396 12.31 9.23 19.23
C LEU A 396 12.40 7.71 19.26
N GLY A 397 11.42 7.01 18.68
CA GLY A 397 11.39 5.54 18.67
C GLY A 397 10.05 4.97 19.11
N LEU A 398 10.06 3.67 19.36
CA LEU A 398 8.88 2.93 19.79
C LEU A 398 8.63 3.09 21.29
N VAL A 399 7.37 3.04 21.70
CA VAL A 399 6.98 2.90 23.09
C VAL A 399 7.59 1.61 23.66
N GLN A 400 8.15 1.68 24.87
CA GLN A 400 8.70 0.50 25.54
C GLN A 400 7.59 -0.51 25.86
N SER A 401 7.83 -1.79 25.58
CA SER A 401 6.88 -2.86 25.90
C SER A 401 6.79 -3.15 27.41
N VAL A 402 7.85 -2.81 28.14
CA VAL A 402 7.92 -2.93 29.61
C VAL A 402 8.16 -1.56 30.20
N GLY A 403 7.33 -1.16 31.15
CA GLY A 403 7.49 0.13 31.83
C GLY A 403 8.70 0.15 32.74
N ILE A 404 9.36 1.30 32.80
CA ILE A 404 10.52 1.55 33.66
C ILE A 404 10.00 2.20 34.96
N PRO A 405 10.17 1.55 36.13
CA PRO A 405 9.77 2.14 37.40
C PRO A 405 10.70 3.30 37.76
N VAL A 406 10.14 4.35 38.33
CA VAL A 406 10.93 5.52 38.81
C VAL A 406 11.02 5.50 40.31
N PRO A 407 12.25 5.45 40.91
CA PRO A 407 12.41 5.44 42.33
C PRO A 407 11.79 6.68 43.00
N GLY A 408 11.02 6.44 44.07
CA GLY A 408 10.33 7.50 44.82
C GLY A 408 8.93 7.88 44.27
N ALA A 409 8.59 7.49 43.05
CA ALA A 409 7.25 7.60 42.50
C ALA A 409 6.37 6.43 43.01
N PRO A 410 5.01 6.52 42.86
CA PRO A 410 4.11 5.42 43.19
C PRO A 410 4.54 4.10 42.53
N ALA A 411 4.28 2.97 43.17
CA ALA A 411 4.64 1.66 42.62
C ALA A 411 3.92 1.34 41.27
N SER A 412 2.79 2.00 40.99
CA SER A 412 2.09 1.93 39.70
C SER A 412 2.71 2.81 38.61
N PHE A 413 3.60 3.74 38.96
CA PHE A 413 4.22 4.67 38.01
C PHE A 413 5.25 3.94 37.17
N ASN A 414 5.05 3.98 35.85
CA ASN A 414 5.97 3.43 34.87
C ASN A 414 6.21 4.42 33.73
N LEU A 415 7.47 4.58 33.36
CA LEU A 415 7.85 5.35 32.18
C LEU A 415 8.01 4.42 30.98
N TYR A 416 7.26 4.68 29.92
CA TYR A 416 7.28 3.92 28.65
C TYR A 416 8.02 4.64 27.53
N VAL A 417 8.44 5.88 27.76
CA VAL A 417 9.21 6.70 26.81
C VAL A 417 10.68 6.66 27.20
N ASN A 418 11.48 5.92 26.44
CA ASN A 418 12.92 5.81 26.68
C ASN A 418 13.67 5.48 25.37
N PRO A 419 14.68 6.27 24.95
CA PRO A 419 15.12 7.50 25.62
C PRO A 419 14.12 8.66 25.44
N ILE A 420 14.05 9.54 26.43
CA ILE A 420 13.35 10.80 26.31
C ILE A 420 14.22 11.75 25.49
N ALA A 421 13.70 12.21 24.35
CA ALA A 421 14.37 13.19 23.50
C ALA A 421 14.04 14.63 23.89
N ASN A 422 12.81 14.86 24.39
CA ASN A 422 12.35 16.17 24.84
C ASN A 422 11.32 16.03 25.97
N THR A 423 11.24 17.04 26.82
CA THR A 423 10.23 17.15 27.87
C THR A 423 9.62 18.54 27.79
N VAL A 424 8.31 18.62 27.60
CA VAL A 424 7.57 19.88 27.51
C VAL A 424 6.77 20.08 28.79
N LEU A 425 6.97 21.24 29.44
CA LEU A 425 6.17 21.64 30.59
C LEU A 425 4.72 21.89 30.15
N LEU A 426 3.77 21.32 30.85
CA LEU A 426 2.35 21.54 30.71
C LEU A 426 1.81 22.34 31.90
N ILE A 427 0.90 23.25 31.65
CA ILE A 427 0.10 23.94 32.69
C ILE A 427 -1.35 23.60 32.38
N THR A 428 -2.04 23.01 33.35
CA THR A 428 -3.43 22.59 33.16
C THR A 428 -4.40 23.76 33.38
N ASP A 429 -5.50 23.71 32.66
CA ASP A 429 -6.64 24.60 32.82
C ASP A 429 -7.51 24.21 34.06
N ALA A 430 -8.63 24.90 34.24
CA ALA A 430 -9.59 24.66 35.30
C ALA A 430 -10.22 23.25 35.27
N LEU A 431 -10.14 22.55 34.13
CA LEU A 431 -10.66 21.20 33.92
C LEU A 431 -9.55 20.14 33.97
N GLY A 432 -8.30 20.53 34.27
CA GLY A 432 -7.17 19.62 34.30
C GLY A 432 -6.66 19.19 32.92
N ASN A 433 -6.92 20.00 31.87
CA ASN A 433 -6.46 19.72 30.52
C ASN A 433 -5.31 20.64 30.11
N ALA A 434 -4.47 20.16 29.19
CA ALA A 434 -3.44 20.96 28.53
C ALA A 434 -3.27 20.48 27.08
N THR A 435 -2.81 21.39 26.21
CA THR A 435 -2.54 21.07 24.81
C THR A 435 -1.15 21.53 24.40
N LEU A 436 -0.54 20.79 23.48
CA LEU A 436 0.73 21.13 22.86
C LEU A 436 0.57 21.09 21.34
N PRO A 437 0.39 22.23 20.65
CA PRO A 437 0.43 22.27 19.22
C PRO A 437 1.75 21.73 18.68
N LEU A 438 1.69 20.71 17.83
CA LEU A 438 2.84 20.07 17.22
C LEU A 438 2.63 20.06 15.70
N GLY A 439 2.73 21.23 15.06
CA GLY A 439 2.66 21.32 13.60
C GLY A 439 3.72 20.44 12.97
N LEU A 440 3.30 19.45 12.19
CA LEU A 440 4.21 18.46 11.60
C LEU A 440 4.82 19.01 10.31
N PRO A 441 6.17 18.94 10.17
CA PRO A 441 6.83 19.39 8.95
C PRO A 441 6.52 18.46 7.78
N SER A 442 6.62 19.00 6.57
CA SER A 442 6.39 18.25 5.33
C SER A 442 7.61 17.45 4.85
N THR A 443 8.64 17.30 5.70
CA THR A 443 9.91 16.66 5.33
C THR A 443 9.75 15.15 5.14
N SER A 444 9.97 14.65 3.94
CA SER A 444 9.84 13.22 3.58
C SER A 444 10.71 12.28 4.40
N ALA A 445 11.89 12.75 4.84
CA ALA A 445 12.79 11.95 5.70
C ALA A 445 12.18 11.58 7.06
N MET A 446 11.07 12.21 7.45
CA MET A 446 10.36 11.87 8.69
C MET A 446 9.22 10.84 8.48
N ALA A 447 8.96 10.40 7.26
CA ALA A 447 7.97 9.36 6.99
C ALA A 447 8.41 8.03 7.63
N GLY A 448 7.50 7.42 8.40
CA GLY A 448 7.79 6.20 9.17
C GLY A 448 8.51 6.45 10.49
N LEU A 449 8.83 7.70 10.85
CA LEU A 449 9.46 7.99 12.14
C LEU A 449 8.46 7.74 13.28
N PRO A 450 8.76 6.83 14.21
CA PRO A 450 7.97 6.62 15.39
C PRO A 450 8.33 7.64 16.48
N LEU A 451 7.30 8.21 17.14
CA LEU A 451 7.46 9.02 18.33
C LEU A 451 6.70 8.37 19.48
N ALA A 452 7.34 8.23 20.63
CA ALA A 452 6.69 7.80 21.87
C ALA A 452 6.34 9.03 22.71
N VAL A 453 5.11 9.08 23.23
CA VAL A 453 4.63 10.22 24.05
C VAL A 453 3.96 9.70 25.31
N GLN A 454 4.26 10.31 26.45
CA GLN A 454 3.60 10.04 27.72
C GLN A 454 3.42 11.32 28.52
N VAL A 455 2.26 11.47 29.14
CA VAL A 455 1.96 12.58 30.04
C VAL A 455 2.33 12.16 31.47
N ILE A 456 3.08 13.01 32.15
CA ILE A 456 3.44 12.89 33.57
C ILE A 456 2.82 14.06 34.30
N SER A 457 2.01 13.78 35.31
CA SER A 457 1.31 14.78 36.12
C SER A 457 1.93 14.85 37.51
N TYR A 458 2.28 16.06 37.96
CA TYR A 458 2.59 16.30 39.36
C TYR A 458 1.26 16.42 40.14
N ASP A 459 1.22 15.88 41.37
CA ASP A 459 0.08 16.05 42.26
C ASP A 459 0.55 16.12 43.71
N GLY A 460 0.69 17.33 44.23
CA GLY A 460 1.19 17.59 45.58
C GLY A 460 0.31 17.08 46.73
N LEU A 461 -0.86 16.50 46.43
CA LEU A 461 -1.73 15.85 47.41
C LEU A 461 -1.42 14.35 47.59
N MET A 462 -0.55 13.77 46.75
CA MET A 462 -0.07 12.40 46.90
C MET A 462 0.99 12.34 48.00
N LEU A 463 1.08 11.19 48.66
CA LEU A 463 2.01 10.99 49.82
C LEU A 463 3.36 10.38 49.42
N ASP A 464 3.55 10.05 48.18
CA ASP A 464 4.81 9.48 47.68
C ASP A 464 5.92 10.52 47.67
N PRO A 465 7.19 10.13 47.83
CA PRO A 465 8.34 11.06 47.78
C PRO A 465 8.44 11.83 46.47
N LEU A 466 8.06 11.21 45.36
CA LEU A 466 7.81 11.86 44.08
C LEU A 466 6.32 11.72 43.73
N PRO A 467 5.49 12.73 43.99
CA PRO A 467 4.03 12.65 43.86
C PRO A 467 3.62 12.80 42.37
N LEU A 468 3.85 11.73 41.60
CA LEU A 468 3.66 11.71 40.16
C LEU A 468 2.62 10.68 39.75
N GLY A 469 1.70 11.08 38.88
CA GLY A 469 0.89 10.19 38.08
C GLY A 469 1.32 10.18 36.60
N ALA A 470 0.96 9.17 35.86
CA ALA A 470 1.27 9.08 34.44
C ALA A 470 0.12 8.53 33.61
N SER A 471 0.01 8.98 32.37
CA SER A 471 -0.87 8.38 31.36
C SER A 471 -0.34 6.98 30.93
N ILE A 472 -1.15 6.24 30.19
CA ILE A 472 -0.64 5.24 29.27
C ILE A 472 0.29 5.93 28.26
N ALA A 473 1.13 5.17 27.58
CA ALA A 473 1.96 5.72 26.52
C ALA A 473 1.23 5.72 25.18
N MET A 474 1.50 6.74 24.37
CA MET A 474 0.99 6.89 23.02
C MET A 474 2.14 6.74 22.03
N GLN A 475 1.98 5.84 21.06
CA GLN A 475 2.84 5.69 19.91
C GLN A 475 2.26 6.52 18.77
N ILE A 476 3.05 7.39 18.20
CA ILE A 476 2.74 8.15 16.98
C ILE A 476 3.64 7.63 15.88
N LEU A 477 3.09 7.30 14.74
CA LEU A 477 3.84 7.04 13.51
C LEU A 477 3.60 8.21 12.55
N LEU A 478 4.66 8.96 12.26
CA LEU A 478 4.58 10.03 11.26
C LEU A 478 4.46 9.39 9.87
N GLY A 479 3.50 9.80 9.09
CA GLY A 479 3.22 9.12 7.83
C GLY A 479 2.70 10.05 6.74
N GLN A 480 2.28 9.44 5.65
CA GLN A 480 1.57 10.11 4.58
C GLN A 480 0.06 10.08 4.87
N TRP A 481 -0.64 11.00 4.26
CA TRP A 481 -2.11 11.08 4.30
C TRP A 481 -2.75 9.86 3.64
#